data_109dac877bc2ce5036e837f4e60378d1
#
_entry.id   109dac877bc2ce5036e837f4e60378d1
#
_cell.length_a   1.000
_cell.length_b   1.000
_cell.length_c   1.000
_cell.angle_alpha   90.00
_cell.angle_beta   90.00
_cell.angle_gamma   90.00
#
_symmetry.space_group_name_H-M   'P 1'
#
loop_
_entity.id
_entity.type
_entity.pdbx_description
1 polymer ?
#
loop_
_entity_poly.entity_id
_entity_poly.type
_entity_poly.pdbx_seq_one_letter_code
_entity_poly.pdbx_strand_id
1 'polypeptide(L)'
;MASVKLIEPKKKPKYFQLTAIVMVNGKSERRYGRFDFDPTELKTARQRLAAANAAAVEFEREQQAQIDKEMAGGGKTFEQVAREYIDSNRSLLEPSARLKGDAEQHRNKANTTRNKNGYLNKIRGYPQFAQKPIGTITKKDCDQVLRLLEKGCTRVYQRATLKPGAKAYKTMSCPKIAEFCTIKEETVEKSFRGESVSLDSAQQIAKALGQKVETLFEVETDERPVTQKTMREYVLFIRAVINYANENYNVDAKPPQIRACGKKGKSVDCLHKDEVERLQQTLKECSLLERAIILSLLNTGVRRGELAGLTWQDVNFKECTIHISKSLLVFQNFGYQLTATKENNVRDVDVAPEFMAFLEDYYRQWKAQKKVMGAAWQKNLEGKSAKYASSLLALRGNDFVICNDHGFPINPDSYGSLVRRVGKKAGIEGLHPHMFRHTFVSILLSNPNIGIATVAAEAGHAQPSTTLAIYTQVYDRRREEIRKQMSQELYSE
;
A
#
# COMPACT_ATOMS: atom_id res chain seq x y z
N MET A 1 15.18 15.58 -48.67
CA MET A 1 16.08 14.71 -49.45
C MET A 1 17.41 14.61 -48.74
N ALA A 2 17.84 13.39 -48.49
CA ALA A 2 19.17 13.14 -47.94
C ALA A 2 20.26 13.57 -48.92
N SER A 3 21.35 14.10 -48.40
CA SER A 3 22.51 14.46 -49.21
C SER A 3 23.82 14.08 -48.52
N VAL A 4 24.88 13.91 -49.30
CA VAL A 4 26.19 13.52 -48.81
C VAL A 4 27.27 14.49 -49.24
N LYS A 5 28.26 14.74 -48.38
CA LYS A 5 29.43 15.56 -48.64
C LYS A 5 30.67 14.84 -48.17
N LEU A 6 31.66 14.64 -49.05
CA LEU A 6 32.98 14.11 -48.64
C LEU A 6 33.71 15.13 -47.80
N ILE A 7 34.22 14.72 -46.67
CA ILE A 7 35.04 15.52 -45.74
C ILE A 7 36.44 14.92 -45.70
N GLU A 8 37.43 15.76 -45.96
CA GLU A 8 38.84 15.38 -45.99
C GLU A 8 39.64 16.15 -44.90
N PRO A 9 39.60 15.66 -43.67
CA PRO A 9 40.33 16.35 -42.57
C PRO A 9 41.83 16.11 -42.68
N LYS A 10 42.68 17.15 -42.40
CA LYS A 10 44.15 17.13 -42.57
C LYS A 10 44.89 16.03 -41.80
N LYS A 11 44.30 15.49 -40.73
CA LYS A 11 44.94 14.52 -39.82
C LYS A 11 44.08 13.29 -39.47
N LYS A 12 42.95 13.07 -40.14
CA LYS A 12 41.99 11.96 -39.84
C LYS A 12 41.56 11.28 -41.12
N PRO A 13 41.06 10.04 -41.07
CA PRO A 13 40.50 9.38 -42.25
C PRO A 13 39.37 10.20 -42.88
N LYS A 14 39.31 10.14 -44.23
CA LYS A 14 38.21 10.73 -45.00
C LYS A 14 36.90 10.02 -44.66
N TYR A 15 35.81 10.80 -44.59
CA TYR A 15 34.46 10.26 -44.34
C TYR A 15 33.41 11.05 -45.12
N PHE A 16 32.22 10.49 -45.27
CA PHE A 16 31.09 11.24 -45.80
C PHE A 16 30.25 11.82 -44.67
N GLN A 17 30.01 13.12 -44.71
CA GLN A 17 28.98 13.75 -43.88
C GLN A 17 27.61 13.46 -44.53
N LEU A 18 26.72 12.82 -43.77
CA LEU A 18 25.34 12.62 -44.12
C LEU A 18 24.53 13.84 -43.69
N THR A 19 23.60 14.28 -44.49
CA THR A 19 22.65 15.33 -44.14
C THR A 19 21.27 14.81 -44.42
N ALA A 20 20.46 14.71 -43.37
CA ALA A 20 19.04 14.39 -43.43
C ALA A 20 18.22 15.66 -43.28
N ILE A 21 17.12 15.78 -43.99
CA ILE A 21 16.11 16.82 -43.83
C ILE A 21 14.88 16.15 -43.24
N VAL A 22 14.61 16.44 -41.96
CA VAL A 22 13.52 15.85 -41.22
C VAL A 22 12.46 16.89 -40.90
N MET A 23 11.22 16.45 -40.71
CA MET A 23 10.09 17.32 -40.37
C MET A 23 9.82 17.29 -38.87
N VAL A 24 9.87 18.44 -38.23
CA VAL A 24 9.57 18.65 -36.79
C VAL A 24 8.48 19.72 -36.69
N ASN A 25 7.32 19.36 -36.20
CA ASN A 25 6.17 20.30 -36.06
C ASN A 25 5.86 21.08 -37.35
N GLY A 26 5.91 20.41 -38.50
CA GLY A 26 5.64 21.00 -39.81
C GLY A 26 6.76 21.89 -40.36
N LYS A 27 7.91 21.98 -39.66
CA LYS A 27 9.10 22.72 -40.13
C LYS A 27 10.22 21.74 -40.46
N SER A 28 10.98 22.03 -41.52
CA SER A 28 12.11 21.22 -41.90
C SER A 28 13.34 21.56 -41.07
N GLU A 29 13.97 20.55 -40.47
CA GLU A 29 15.26 20.65 -39.76
C GLU A 29 16.32 19.82 -40.42
N ARG A 30 17.58 20.24 -40.32
CA ARG A 30 18.73 19.47 -40.83
C ARG A 30 19.38 18.71 -39.68
N ARG A 31 19.58 17.41 -39.92
CA ARG A 31 20.35 16.52 -39.04
C ARG A 31 21.59 16.06 -39.76
N TYR A 32 22.69 15.94 -39.01
CA TYR A 32 23.98 15.56 -39.55
C TYR A 32 24.44 14.25 -38.95
N GLY A 33 24.90 13.35 -39.82
CA GLY A 33 25.50 12.07 -39.47
C GLY A 33 26.88 11.90 -40.09
N ARG A 34 27.50 10.77 -39.82
CA ARG A 34 28.82 10.43 -40.36
C ARG A 34 28.77 9.01 -40.91
N PHE A 35 29.34 8.82 -42.09
CA PHE A 35 29.55 7.54 -42.74
C PHE A 35 31.06 7.34 -42.94
N ASP A 36 31.64 6.41 -42.21
CA ASP A 36 33.03 5.97 -42.38
C ASP A 36 33.03 4.79 -43.35
N PHE A 37 34.02 4.73 -44.22
CA PHE A 37 34.18 3.65 -45.20
C PHE A 37 35.57 3.05 -45.14
N ASP A 38 35.67 1.76 -45.41
CA ASP A 38 36.93 1.06 -45.57
C ASP A 38 37.38 1.15 -47.04
N PRO A 39 38.51 1.80 -47.32
CA PRO A 39 39.02 1.88 -48.68
C PRO A 39 39.39 0.53 -49.31
N THR A 40 39.60 -0.51 -48.54
CA THR A 40 39.93 -1.86 -49.01
C THR A 40 38.70 -2.60 -49.48
N GLU A 41 37.54 -2.36 -48.90
CA GLU A 41 36.23 -2.93 -49.29
C GLU A 41 35.61 -2.11 -50.44
N LEU A 42 35.57 -0.78 -50.30
CA LEU A 42 35.00 0.15 -51.28
C LEU A 42 36.11 0.80 -52.09
N LYS A 43 36.62 0.08 -53.12
CA LYS A 43 37.83 0.45 -53.86
C LYS A 43 37.67 1.69 -54.72
N THR A 44 36.49 1.92 -55.33
CA THR A 44 36.31 3.04 -56.27
C THR A 44 35.53 4.21 -55.64
N ALA A 45 35.79 5.44 -56.11
CA ALA A 45 35.04 6.62 -55.66
C ALA A 45 33.54 6.48 -55.92
N ARG A 46 33.14 5.81 -57.00
CA ARG A 46 31.75 5.55 -57.34
C ARG A 46 31.08 4.60 -56.35
N GLN A 47 31.76 3.54 -55.93
CA GLN A 47 31.26 2.61 -54.91
C GLN A 47 31.10 3.31 -53.55
N ARG A 48 32.07 4.11 -53.12
CA ARG A 48 32.03 4.88 -51.89
C ARG A 48 30.86 5.88 -51.88
N LEU A 49 30.67 6.60 -52.97
CA LEU A 49 29.56 7.55 -53.08
C LEU A 49 28.18 6.84 -53.12
N ALA A 50 28.07 5.70 -53.79
CA ALA A 50 26.85 4.92 -53.79
C ALA A 50 26.49 4.39 -52.40
N ALA A 51 27.48 3.86 -51.64
CA ALA A 51 27.29 3.41 -50.28
C ALA A 51 26.93 4.57 -49.32
N ALA A 52 27.59 5.72 -49.47
CA ALA A 52 27.27 6.90 -48.67
C ALA A 52 25.86 7.45 -48.97
N ASN A 53 25.40 7.43 -50.21
CA ASN A 53 24.04 7.84 -50.56
C ASN A 53 22.99 6.87 -49.97
N ALA A 54 23.24 5.57 -50.04
CA ALA A 54 22.38 4.58 -49.40
C ALA A 54 22.29 4.79 -47.85
N ALA A 55 23.46 4.99 -47.24
CA ALA A 55 23.53 5.30 -45.82
C ALA A 55 22.83 6.63 -45.45
N ALA A 56 22.87 7.63 -46.31
CA ALA A 56 22.17 8.91 -46.09
C ALA A 56 20.65 8.77 -46.13
N VAL A 57 20.12 7.95 -47.04
CA VAL A 57 18.68 7.66 -47.10
C VAL A 57 18.22 6.90 -45.88
N GLU A 58 18.98 5.89 -45.43
CA GLU A 58 18.65 5.16 -44.20
C GLU A 58 18.76 6.06 -42.97
N PHE A 59 19.79 6.90 -42.86
CA PHE A 59 19.93 7.90 -41.82
C PHE A 59 18.75 8.88 -41.79
N GLU A 60 18.28 9.39 -42.93
CA GLU A 60 17.11 10.26 -43.01
C GLU A 60 15.86 9.54 -42.48
N ARG A 61 15.66 8.28 -42.89
CA ARG A 61 14.55 7.45 -42.43
C ARG A 61 14.60 7.19 -40.92
N GLU A 62 15.77 6.84 -40.41
CA GLU A 62 15.97 6.63 -38.96
C GLU A 62 15.71 7.90 -38.16
N GLN A 63 16.23 9.05 -38.61
CA GLN A 63 16.03 10.33 -37.93
C GLN A 63 14.55 10.77 -37.94
N GLN A 64 13.84 10.58 -39.08
CA GLN A 64 12.42 10.88 -39.13
C GLN A 64 11.62 9.94 -38.25
N ALA A 65 11.89 8.64 -38.26
CA ALA A 65 11.24 7.66 -37.40
C ALA A 65 11.47 7.94 -35.91
N GLN A 66 12.66 8.45 -35.57
CA GLN A 66 12.96 8.85 -34.19
C GLN A 66 12.13 10.08 -33.77
N ILE A 67 12.02 11.08 -34.64
CA ILE A 67 11.21 12.27 -34.39
C ILE A 67 9.72 11.91 -34.28
N ASP A 68 9.24 11.06 -35.19
CA ASP A 68 7.85 10.58 -35.19
C ASP A 68 7.52 9.87 -33.84
N LYS A 69 8.48 9.07 -33.31
CA LYS A 69 8.35 8.46 -31.99
C LYS A 69 8.38 9.47 -30.86
N GLU A 70 9.26 10.47 -30.93
CA GLU A 70 9.34 11.54 -29.92
C GLU A 70 8.07 12.39 -29.92
N MET A 71 7.49 12.62 -31.09
CA MET A 71 6.24 13.38 -31.27
C MET A 71 4.99 12.53 -31.04
N ALA A 72 5.10 11.21 -31.04
CA ALA A 72 4.02 10.31 -30.71
C ALA A 72 3.48 10.63 -29.32
N GLY A 73 2.16 10.72 -29.19
CA GLY A 73 1.53 11.20 -27.96
C GLY A 73 1.63 12.72 -27.75
N GLY A 74 1.86 13.50 -28.82
CA GLY A 74 2.00 14.97 -28.73
C GLY A 74 3.27 15.42 -28.00
N GLY A 75 4.34 14.62 -28.02
CA GLY A 75 5.59 14.89 -27.31
C GLY A 75 5.50 14.74 -25.77
N LYS A 76 4.42 14.18 -25.27
CA LYS A 76 4.20 14.02 -23.82
C LYS A 76 5.21 13.09 -23.18
N THR A 77 5.66 13.45 -22.00
CA THR A 77 6.54 12.61 -21.20
C THR A 77 5.77 11.51 -20.47
N PHE A 78 6.47 10.47 -20.00
CA PHE A 78 5.87 9.43 -19.15
C PHE A 78 5.10 10.03 -17.97
N GLU A 79 5.68 11.04 -17.29
CA GLU A 79 5.05 11.69 -16.14
C GLU A 79 3.73 12.36 -16.52
N GLN A 80 3.68 13.08 -17.64
CA GLN A 80 2.47 13.75 -18.10
C GLN A 80 1.37 12.75 -18.43
N VAL A 81 1.70 11.70 -19.19
CA VAL A 81 0.75 10.61 -19.51
C VAL A 81 0.31 9.86 -18.25
N ALA A 82 1.22 9.62 -17.30
CA ALA A 82 0.86 8.98 -16.04
C ALA A 82 -0.12 9.81 -15.21
N ARG A 83 0.00 11.13 -15.20
CA ARG A 83 -0.97 12.04 -14.56
C ARG A 83 -2.33 11.96 -15.24
N GLU A 84 -2.38 12.03 -16.56
CA GLU A 84 -3.61 11.91 -17.33
C GLU A 84 -4.28 10.55 -17.10
N TYR A 85 -3.51 9.45 -17.10
CA TYR A 85 -3.99 8.13 -16.73
C TYR A 85 -4.56 8.07 -15.31
N ILE A 86 -3.93 8.74 -14.35
CA ILE A 86 -4.42 8.79 -12.98
C ILE A 86 -5.71 9.62 -12.93
N ASP A 87 -5.77 10.75 -13.62
CA ASP A 87 -6.91 11.65 -13.63
C ASP A 87 -8.10 11.08 -14.41
N SER A 88 -7.88 10.38 -15.52
CA SER A 88 -8.94 9.67 -16.26
C SER A 88 -9.60 8.55 -15.44
N ASN A 89 -8.83 7.96 -14.52
CA ASN A 89 -9.31 6.96 -13.56
C ASN A 89 -9.75 7.58 -12.22
N ARG A 90 -9.64 8.91 -12.08
CA ARG A 90 -10.10 9.63 -10.91
C ARG A 90 -11.61 9.71 -10.98
N SER A 91 -12.29 9.00 -10.08
CA SER A 91 -13.71 9.28 -9.94
C SER A 91 -13.85 10.70 -9.42
N LEU A 92 -14.74 11.44 -10.03
CA LEU A 92 -15.20 12.74 -9.56
C LEU A 92 -15.82 12.57 -8.17
N LEU A 93 -14.99 12.55 -7.13
CA LEU A 93 -15.40 12.70 -5.74
C LEU A 93 -15.67 14.20 -5.51
N GLU A 94 -16.63 14.73 -6.23
CA GLU A 94 -17.25 15.98 -5.82
C GLU A 94 -18.07 15.73 -4.56
N PRO A 95 -18.01 16.60 -3.55
CA PRO A 95 -18.84 16.50 -2.35
C PRO A 95 -20.34 16.49 -2.64
N SER A 96 -20.77 16.97 -3.81
CA SER A 96 -22.13 17.02 -4.29
C SER A 96 -22.68 15.70 -4.86
N ALA A 97 -21.83 14.74 -5.23
CA ALA A 97 -22.25 13.40 -5.70
C ALA A 97 -22.64 12.45 -4.54
N ARG A 98 -23.05 13.00 -3.41
CA ARG A 98 -23.26 12.30 -2.12
C ARG A 98 -24.42 11.30 -2.06
N LEU A 99 -25.27 11.20 -3.03
CA LEU A 99 -26.52 10.45 -2.83
C LEU A 99 -27.03 9.87 -4.14
N LYS A 100 -26.54 8.73 -4.59
CA LYS A 100 -27.31 7.70 -5.32
C LYS A 100 -26.36 6.67 -5.93
N GLY A 101 -26.48 5.43 -5.51
CA GLY A 101 -26.11 4.20 -6.26
C GLY A 101 -24.64 3.96 -6.69
N ASP A 102 -23.89 5.01 -7.00
CA ASP A 102 -22.56 4.95 -7.63
C ASP A 102 -21.36 5.05 -6.65
N ALA A 103 -21.64 5.18 -5.35
CA ALA A 103 -20.60 5.42 -4.33
C ALA A 103 -19.51 4.31 -4.25
N GLU A 104 -19.83 3.13 -4.74
CA GLU A 104 -18.96 1.96 -4.66
C GLU A 104 -17.86 1.94 -5.73
N GLN A 105 -18.19 2.26 -6.98
CA GLN A 105 -17.19 2.41 -8.04
C GLN A 105 -16.14 3.48 -7.65
N HIS A 106 -16.58 4.50 -6.90
CA HIS A 106 -15.76 5.62 -6.49
C HIS A 106 -14.77 5.30 -5.36
N ARG A 107 -15.11 4.39 -4.44
CA ARG A 107 -14.28 4.00 -3.28
C ARG A 107 -12.98 3.29 -3.67
N ASN A 108 -13.06 2.28 -4.52
CA ASN A 108 -11.87 1.54 -4.98
C ASN A 108 -10.93 2.47 -5.77
N LYS A 109 -11.50 3.45 -6.45
CA LYS A 109 -10.77 4.45 -7.22
C LYS A 109 -9.96 5.40 -6.33
N ALA A 110 -10.45 5.85 -5.17
CA ALA A 110 -9.73 6.79 -4.30
C ALA A 110 -8.44 6.21 -3.69
N ASN A 111 -8.50 5.00 -3.12
CA ASN A 111 -7.32 4.32 -2.60
C ASN A 111 -6.36 3.91 -3.73
N THR A 112 -6.90 3.47 -4.86
CA THR A 112 -6.12 3.13 -6.05
C THR A 112 -5.43 4.37 -6.59
N THR A 113 -6.11 5.51 -6.68
CA THR A 113 -5.55 6.81 -7.10
C THR A 113 -4.43 7.25 -6.15
N ARG A 114 -4.62 7.13 -4.84
CA ARG A 114 -3.57 7.44 -3.85
C ARG A 114 -2.32 6.58 -4.06
N ASN A 115 -2.50 5.28 -4.26
CA ASN A 115 -1.39 4.36 -4.50
C ASN A 115 -0.68 4.68 -5.82
N LYS A 116 -1.42 4.92 -6.91
CA LYS A 116 -0.86 5.32 -8.21
C LYS A 116 -0.06 6.62 -8.11
N ASN A 117 -0.56 7.63 -7.39
CA ASN A 117 0.18 8.85 -7.11
C ASN A 117 1.46 8.58 -6.30
N GLY A 118 1.42 7.65 -5.35
CA GLY A 118 2.59 7.20 -4.61
C GLY A 118 3.65 6.58 -5.51
N TYR A 119 3.25 5.73 -6.46
CA TYR A 119 4.14 5.14 -7.46
C TYR A 119 4.73 6.21 -8.38
N LEU A 120 3.90 7.11 -8.91
CA LEU A 120 4.37 8.21 -9.76
C LEU A 120 5.38 9.11 -9.03
N ASN A 121 5.12 9.48 -7.78
CA ASN A 121 6.03 10.30 -6.99
C ASN A 121 7.40 9.64 -6.80
N LYS A 122 7.45 8.32 -6.67
CA LYS A 122 8.73 7.59 -6.61
C LYS A 122 9.43 7.55 -7.97
N ILE A 123 8.70 7.33 -9.07
CA ILE A 123 9.24 7.32 -10.43
C ILE A 123 9.78 8.70 -10.83
N ARG A 124 9.17 9.79 -10.36
CA ARG A 124 9.65 11.18 -10.57
C ARG A 124 11.06 11.41 -10.02
N GLY A 125 11.47 10.65 -9.03
CA GLY A 125 12.87 10.66 -8.54
C GLY A 125 13.90 10.16 -9.57
N TYR A 126 13.44 9.66 -10.73
CA TYR A 126 14.27 9.19 -11.85
C TYR A 126 13.94 9.96 -13.13
N PRO A 127 14.42 11.22 -13.28
CA PRO A 127 14.06 12.11 -14.38
C PRO A 127 14.35 11.54 -15.76
N GLN A 128 15.43 10.74 -15.90
CA GLN A 128 15.80 10.08 -17.16
C GLN A 128 14.69 9.18 -17.72
N PHE A 129 13.83 8.64 -16.86
CA PHE A 129 12.66 7.86 -17.27
C PHE A 129 11.38 8.70 -17.24
N ALA A 130 11.14 9.45 -16.14
CA ALA A 130 9.92 10.19 -15.93
C ALA A 130 9.69 11.30 -16.99
N GLN A 131 10.76 11.95 -17.44
CA GLN A 131 10.73 13.03 -18.43
C GLN A 131 10.98 12.53 -19.87
N LYS A 132 11.16 11.22 -20.06
CA LYS A 132 11.35 10.67 -21.39
C LYS A 132 10.05 10.71 -22.18
N PRO A 133 10.08 11.13 -23.48
CA PRO A 133 8.91 11.08 -24.34
C PRO A 133 8.32 9.66 -24.39
N ILE A 134 7.00 9.54 -24.21
CA ILE A 134 6.33 8.24 -24.05
C ILE A 134 6.55 7.31 -25.25
N GLY A 135 6.57 7.87 -26.47
CA GLY A 135 6.79 7.12 -27.72
C GLY A 135 8.20 6.54 -27.87
N THR A 136 9.19 7.02 -27.10
CA THR A 136 10.58 6.56 -27.14
C THR A 136 10.92 5.57 -26.02
N ILE A 137 9.97 5.26 -25.13
CA ILE A 137 10.21 4.34 -24.02
C ILE A 137 10.35 2.92 -24.54
N THR A 138 11.50 2.33 -24.25
CA THR A 138 11.82 0.94 -24.58
C THR A 138 11.65 0.01 -23.37
N LYS A 139 11.60 -1.29 -23.62
CA LYS A 139 11.66 -2.31 -22.56
C LYS A 139 12.90 -2.12 -21.67
N LYS A 140 14.05 -1.77 -22.25
CA LYS A 140 15.31 -1.54 -21.52
C LYS A 140 15.19 -0.39 -20.51
N ASP A 141 14.51 0.70 -20.91
CA ASP A 141 14.24 1.84 -20.00
C ASP A 141 13.36 1.41 -18.83
N CYS A 142 12.31 0.63 -19.10
CA CYS A 142 11.45 0.08 -18.04
C CYS A 142 12.23 -0.83 -17.08
N ASP A 143 13.05 -1.74 -17.60
CA ASP A 143 13.87 -2.62 -16.77
C ASP A 143 14.89 -1.84 -15.94
N GLN A 144 15.47 -0.78 -16.50
CA GLN A 144 16.42 0.09 -15.80
C GLN A 144 15.77 0.85 -14.65
N VAL A 145 14.61 1.51 -14.88
CA VAL A 145 13.92 2.24 -13.80
C VAL A 145 13.42 1.30 -12.71
N LEU A 146 12.97 0.09 -13.06
CA LEU A 146 12.55 -0.90 -12.08
C LEU A 146 13.71 -1.35 -11.17
N ARG A 147 14.92 -1.56 -11.71
CA ARG A 147 16.12 -1.86 -10.91
C ARG A 147 16.48 -0.69 -9.98
N LEU A 148 16.38 0.54 -10.48
CA LEU A 148 16.64 1.74 -9.68
C LEU A 148 15.59 1.91 -8.56
N LEU A 149 14.32 1.62 -8.84
CA LEU A 149 13.24 1.63 -7.86
C LEU A 149 13.45 0.54 -6.79
N GLU A 150 13.87 -0.66 -7.17
CA GLU A 150 14.18 -1.75 -6.24
C GLU A 150 15.25 -1.31 -5.25
N LYS A 151 16.34 -0.74 -5.75
CA LYS A 151 17.43 -0.21 -4.93
C LYS A 151 17.01 1.02 -4.09
N GLY A 152 16.36 1.99 -4.72
CA GLY A 152 15.99 3.27 -4.07
C GLY A 152 14.78 3.20 -3.15
N CYS A 153 13.99 2.10 -3.19
CA CYS A 153 12.88 1.86 -2.27
C CYS A 153 13.25 0.94 -1.10
N THR A 154 14.50 0.49 -1.01
CA THR A 154 15.02 -0.18 0.18
C THR A 154 14.85 0.74 1.37
N ARG A 155 14.17 0.25 2.41
CA ARG A 155 13.96 1.02 3.63
C ARG A 155 15.13 0.78 4.57
N VAL A 156 15.82 1.86 4.91
CA VAL A 156 16.88 1.84 5.91
C VAL A 156 16.26 2.28 7.23
N TYR A 157 16.20 1.36 8.18
CA TYR A 157 15.75 1.66 9.54
C TYR A 157 16.96 1.76 10.44
N GLN A 158 17.17 2.93 11.02
CA GLN A 158 18.20 3.12 12.01
C GLN A 158 17.55 3.15 13.39
N ARG A 159 17.91 2.18 14.21
CA ARG A 159 17.46 2.07 15.60
C ARG A 159 18.64 2.31 16.52
N ALA A 160 18.37 2.95 17.62
CA ALA A 160 19.38 3.27 18.61
C ALA A 160 18.95 2.70 19.99
N THR A 161 19.80 1.91 20.61
CA THR A 161 19.61 1.33 21.92
C THR A 161 20.60 1.94 22.90
N LEU A 162 20.14 2.33 24.08
CA LEU A 162 21.00 2.94 25.08
C LEU A 162 22.05 1.93 25.56
N LYS A 163 23.30 2.32 25.52
CA LYS A 163 24.43 1.47 25.95
C LYS A 163 24.35 1.13 27.45
N PRO A 164 24.83 -0.04 27.86
CA PRO A 164 25.03 -0.35 29.27
C PRO A 164 25.90 0.73 29.91
N GLY A 165 25.47 1.28 31.04
CA GLY A 165 26.19 2.37 31.72
C GLY A 165 25.86 3.80 31.25
N ALA A 166 25.28 3.99 30.06
CA ALA A 166 24.88 5.33 29.59
C ALA A 166 23.75 5.95 30.44
N LYS A 167 23.07 5.17 31.28
CA LYS A 167 22.11 5.68 32.27
C LYS A 167 22.74 6.68 33.28
N ALA A 168 24.05 6.61 33.53
CA ALA A 168 24.78 7.56 34.33
C ALA A 168 24.76 9.00 33.81
N TYR A 169 24.56 9.17 32.50
CA TYR A 169 24.44 10.50 31.86
C TYR A 169 23.05 11.11 31.98
N LYS A 170 22.11 10.45 32.64
CA LYS A 170 20.76 10.97 32.88
C LYS A 170 20.78 12.09 33.92
N THR A 171 21.07 13.29 33.50
CA THR A 171 21.16 14.51 34.35
C THR A 171 19.78 15.15 34.60
N MET A 172 18.74 14.74 33.89
CA MET A 172 17.38 15.29 33.96
C MET A 172 16.33 14.19 34.00
N SER A 173 15.14 14.51 34.52
CA SER A 173 13.99 13.60 34.51
C SER A 173 13.46 13.40 33.06
N CYS A 174 12.79 12.27 32.78
CA CYS A 174 12.24 11.99 31.47
C CYS A 174 11.26 13.07 30.95
N PRO A 175 10.35 13.64 31.78
CA PRO A 175 9.52 14.78 31.38
C PRO A 175 10.33 15.98 30.92
N LYS A 176 11.38 16.36 31.66
CA LYS A 176 12.26 17.48 31.26
C LYS A 176 13.00 17.22 29.97
N ILE A 177 13.52 16.00 29.76
CA ILE A 177 14.17 15.62 28.48
C ILE A 177 13.14 15.71 27.35
N ALA A 178 11.92 15.24 27.56
CA ALA A 178 10.85 15.29 26.57
C ALA A 178 10.44 16.73 26.21
N GLU A 179 10.48 17.65 27.17
CA GLU A 179 10.21 19.07 26.96
C GLU A 179 11.27 19.74 26.09
N PHE A 180 12.55 19.37 26.24
CA PHE A 180 13.64 19.82 25.35
C PHE A 180 13.61 19.17 23.95
N CYS A 181 12.95 18.04 23.83
CA CYS A 181 12.83 17.27 22.61
C CYS A 181 11.43 17.42 22.01
N THR A 182 11.30 17.30 20.70
CA THR A 182 9.97 17.23 20.04
C THR A 182 9.41 15.80 20.06
N ILE A 183 9.70 15.03 21.11
CA ILE A 183 9.31 13.62 21.26
C ILE A 183 8.45 13.42 22.51
N LYS A 184 7.68 12.34 22.53
CA LYS A 184 6.84 12.01 23.67
C LYS A 184 7.67 11.49 24.84
N GLU A 185 7.25 11.80 26.05
CA GLU A 185 7.87 11.30 27.29
C GLU A 185 8.02 9.78 27.29
N GLU A 186 6.99 9.05 26.85
CA GLU A 186 7.02 7.59 26.70
C GLU A 186 8.21 7.09 25.84
N THR A 187 8.61 7.86 24.82
CA THR A 187 9.76 7.51 23.96
C THR A 187 11.08 7.67 24.72
N VAL A 188 11.18 8.71 25.54
CA VAL A 188 12.34 8.94 26.43
C VAL A 188 12.44 7.82 27.46
N GLU A 189 11.33 7.47 28.11
CA GLU A 189 11.27 6.37 29.08
C GLU A 189 11.67 5.02 28.46
N LYS A 190 11.14 4.70 27.28
CA LYS A 190 11.52 3.49 26.52
C LYS A 190 13.03 3.42 26.31
N SER A 191 13.63 4.53 25.88
CA SER A 191 15.08 4.62 25.70
C SER A 191 15.83 4.26 26.99
N PHE A 192 15.44 4.84 28.15
CA PHE A 192 16.12 4.57 29.42
C PHE A 192 15.79 3.20 30.04
N ARG A 193 14.75 2.52 29.57
CA ARG A 193 14.49 1.09 29.85
C ARG A 193 15.39 0.16 29.04
N GLY A 194 16.14 0.67 28.06
CA GLY A 194 16.97 -0.11 27.15
C GLY A 194 16.21 -0.63 25.93
N GLU A 195 15.00 -0.12 25.69
CA GLU A 195 14.26 -0.42 24.47
C GLU A 195 14.80 0.44 23.30
N SER A 196 14.84 -0.12 22.10
CA SER A 196 15.33 0.60 20.91
C SER A 196 14.36 1.71 20.49
N VAL A 197 14.90 2.89 20.18
CA VAL A 197 14.19 4.05 19.66
C VAL A 197 14.68 4.40 18.25
N SER A 198 14.01 5.33 17.54
CA SER A 198 14.52 5.81 16.25
C SER A 198 15.82 6.58 16.45
N LEU A 199 16.69 6.58 15.41
CA LEU A 199 17.93 7.38 15.45
C LEU A 199 17.64 8.87 15.69
N ASP A 200 16.59 9.41 15.07
CA ASP A 200 16.17 10.81 15.29
C ASP A 200 15.81 11.08 16.76
N SER A 201 15.04 10.18 17.40
CA SER A 201 14.74 10.29 18.83
C SER A 201 16.00 10.21 19.70
N ALA A 202 16.92 9.29 19.36
CA ALA A 202 18.19 9.17 20.09
C ALA A 202 19.06 10.42 19.94
N GLN A 203 19.09 11.03 18.75
CA GLN A 203 19.80 12.30 18.51
C GLN A 203 19.24 13.43 19.35
N GLN A 204 17.92 13.54 19.43
CA GLN A 204 17.26 14.57 20.26
C GLN A 204 17.54 14.36 21.75
N ILE A 205 17.46 13.11 22.25
CA ILE A 205 17.79 12.77 23.63
C ILE A 205 19.26 13.08 23.92
N ALA A 206 20.19 12.67 23.05
CA ALA A 206 21.61 12.93 23.21
C ALA A 206 21.92 14.43 23.26
N LYS A 207 21.29 15.22 22.38
CA LYS A 207 21.39 16.68 22.36
C LYS A 207 20.88 17.30 23.65
N ALA A 208 19.74 16.85 24.18
CA ALA A 208 19.19 17.35 25.45
C ALA A 208 20.11 17.06 26.63
N LEU A 209 20.86 15.95 26.59
CA LEU A 209 21.84 15.57 27.61
C LEU A 209 23.25 16.14 27.38
N GLY A 210 23.44 16.95 26.32
CA GLY A 210 24.75 17.52 25.98
C GLY A 210 25.79 16.49 25.55
N GLN A 211 25.36 15.32 25.04
CA GLN A 211 26.21 14.21 24.66
C GLN A 211 26.13 13.90 23.16
N LYS A 212 27.14 13.20 22.63
CA LYS A 212 27.08 12.64 21.27
C LYS A 212 26.23 11.35 21.27
N VAL A 213 25.56 11.08 20.15
CA VAL A 213 24.71 9.88 20.00
C VAL A 213 25.54 8.61 20.22
N GLU A 214 26.73 8.56 19.64
CA GLU A 214 27.63 7.41 19.70
C GLU A 214 28.14 7.13 21.12
N THR A 215 28.12 8.13 21.99
CA THR A 215 28.47 7.98 23.42
C THR A 215 27.35 7.25 24.17
N LEU A 216 26.12 7.61 23.92
CA LEU A 216 24.95 7.12 24.66
C LEU A 216 24.33 5.87 24.03
N PHE A 217 24.34 5.79 22.71
CA PHE A 217 23.57 4.79 21.97
C PHE A 217 24.46 3.90 21.11
N GLU A 218 24.05 2.65 20.99
CA GLU A 218 24.47 1.74 19.94
C GLU A 218 23.45 1.83 18.80
N VAL A 219 23.93 2.13 17.58
CA VAL A 219 23.06 2.32 16.41
C VAL A 219 23.13 1.10 15.52
N GLU A 220 22.00 0.44 15.35
CA GLU A 220 21.83 -0.65 14.41
C GLU A 220 21.12 -0.15 13.14
N THR A 221 21.65 -0.55 11.99
CA THR A 221 21.04 -0.27 10.69
C THR A 221 20.44 -1.55 10.13
N ASP A 222 19.12 -1.55 9.91
CA ASP A 222 18.37 -2.65 9.31
C ASP A 222 17.89 -2.22 7.91
N GLU A 223 18.47 -2.82 6.88
CA GLU A 223 18.07 -2.57 5.49
C GLU A 223 17.03 -3.58 5.04
N ARG A 224 15.82 -3.10 4.78
CA ARG A 224 14.72 -3.93 4.29
C ARG A 224 14.48 -3.66 2.82
N PRO A 225 14.85 -4.60 1.95
CA PRO A 225 14.57 -4.48 0.52
C PRO A 225 13.06 -4.40 0.27
N VAL A 226 12.71 -3.73 -0.81
CA VAL A 226 11.31 -3.66 -1.24
C VAL A 226 10.77 -5.06 -1.56
N THR A 227 9.54 -5.34 -1.13
CA THR A 227 8.96 -6.67 -1.35
C THR A 227 8.66 -6.92 -2.83
N GLN A 228 8.74 -8.17 -3.28
CA GLN A 228 8.38 -8.59 -4.64
C GLN A 228 6.94 -8.16 -5.01
N LYS A 229 6.03 -8.16 -4.03
CA LYS A 229 4.66 -7.65 -4.22
C LYS A 229 4.67 -6.16 -4.59
N THR A 230 5.44 -5.35 -3.88
CA THR A 230 5.53 -3.91 -4.17
C THR A 230 6.18 -3.65 -5.53
N MET A 231 7.21 -4.41 -5.89
CA MET A 231 7.82 -4.31 -7.23
C MET A 231 6.83 -4.66 -8.34
N ARG A 232 6.02 -5.69 -8.14
CA ARG A 232 4.95 -6.05 -9.08
C ARG A 232 3.95 -4.89 -9.28
N GLU A 233 3.60 -4.17 -8.24
CA GLU A 233 2.70 -3.00 -8.35
C GLU A 233 3.33 -1.87 -9.20
N TYR A 234 4.65 -1.62 -9.08
CA TYR A 234 5.34 -0.69 -9.98
C TYR A 234 5.30 -1.15 -11.44
N VAL A 235 5.55 -2.45 -11.70
CA VAL A 235 5.47 -3.03 -13.05
C VAL A 235 4.06 -2.84 -13.62
N LEU A 236 3.02 -3.15 -12.84
CA LEU A 236 1.63 -3.01 -13.25
C LEU A 236 1.26 -1.54 -13.52
N PHE A 237 1.76 -0.61 -12.71
CA PHE A 237 1.52 0.81 -12.91
C PHE A 237 2.18 1.33 -14.20
N ILE A 238 3.49 1.05 -14.41
CA ILE A 238 4.20 1.46 -15.63
C ILE A 238 3.53 0.85 -16.86
N ARG A 239 3.16 -0.43 -16.80
CA ARG A 239 2.45 -1.12 -17.85
C ARG A 239 1.11 -0.47 -18.19
N ALA A 240 0.33 -0.11 -17.17
CA ALA A 240 -0.96 0.54 -17.35
C ALA A 240 -0.84 1.92 -18.01
N VAL A 241 0.18 2.71 -17.64
CA VAL A 241 0.46 4.01 -18.25
C VAL A 241 0.86 3.86 -19.73
N ILE A 242 1.72 2.89 -20.06
CA ILE A 242 2.15 2.63 -21.44
C ILE A 242 0.96 2.12 -22.28
N ASN A 243 0.14 1.21 -21.76
CA ASN A 243 -1.05 0.75 -22.46
C ASN A 243 -2.02 1.90 -22.72
N TYR A 244 -2.24 2.76 -21.72
CA TYR A 244 -3.06 3.96 -21.88
C TYR A 244 -2.53 4.89 -22.99
N ALA A 245 -1.19 5.05 -23.06
CA ALA A 245 -0.58 5.83 -24.15
C ALA A 245 -0.78 5.18 -25.52
N ASN A 246 -0.62 3.87 -25.62
CA ASN A 246 -0.81 3.14 -26.86
C ASN A 246 -2.27 3.27 -27.38
N GLU A 247 -3.24 3.19 -26.46
CA GLU A 247 -4.67 3.29 -26.78
C GLU A 247 -5.11 4.72 -27.17
N ASN A 248 -4.57 5.74 -26.50
CA ASN A 248 -5.08 7.12 -26.62
C ASN A 248 -4.22 8.00 -27.55
N TYR A 249 -2.96 7.64 -27.81
CA TYR A 249 -2.02 8.50 -28.54
C TYR A 249 -1.34 7.81 -29.73
N ASN A 250 -1.81 6.63 -30.10
CA ASN A 250 -1.24 5.85 -31.20
C ASN A 250 0.29 5.64 -31.08
N VAL A 251 0.73 5.34 -29.84
CA VAL A 251 2.13 5.05 -29.52
C VAL A 251 2.33 3.54 -29.59
N ASP A 252 3.48 3.05 -30.08
CA ASP A 252 3.87 1.63 -30.04
C ASP A 252 4.99 1.40 -29.01
N ALA A 253 4.76 1.80 -27.77
CA ALA A 253 5.69 1.55 -26.69
C ALA A 253 5.46 0.16 -26.08
N LYS A 254 6.54 -0.58 -25.83
CA LYS A 254 6.47 -1.95 -25.29
C LYS A 254 6.46 -1.93 -23.76
N PRO A 255 5.35 -2.35 -23.14
CA PRO A 255 5.26 -2.37 -21.67
C PRO A 255 6.19 -3.44 -21.07
N PRO A 256 6.65 -3.25 -19.81
CA PRO A 256 7.47 -4.22 -19.12
C PRO A 256 6.74 -5.54 -18.92
N GLN A 257 7.47 -6.64 -18.95
CA GLN A 257 6.90 -7.97 -18.68
C GLN A 257 6.66 -8.16 -17.17
N ILE A 258 5.52 -8.74 -16.84
CA ILE A 258 5.24 -9.17 -15.47
C ILE A 258 6.04 -10.44 -15.25
N ARG A 259 7.14 -10.35 -14.51
CA ARG A 259 7.83 -11.55 -14.02
C ARG A 259 6.90 -12.25 -13.03
N ALA A 260 6.69 -13.53 -13.23
CA ALA A 260 5.99 -14.36 -12.25
C ALA A 260 6.83 -14.35 -10.97
N CYS A 261 6.36 -13.61 -9.95
CA CYS A 261 6.89 -13.81 -8.61
C CYS A 261 6.57 -15.25 -8.22
N GLY A 262 7.60 -16.04 -7.93
CA GLY A 262 7.41 -17.40 -7.46
C GLY A 262 6.38 -17.38 -6.32
N LYS A 263 5.29 -18.10 -6.50
CA LYS A 263 4.30 -18.32 -5.46
C LYS A 263 4.91 -19.23 -4.40
N LYS A 264 5.76 -18.73 -3.53
CA LYS A 264 5.77 -19.27 -2.17
C LYS A 264 4.49 -18.75 -1.53
N GLY A 265 3.49 -19.61 -1.45
CA GLY A 265 2.30 -19.33 -0.66
C GLY A 265 2.78 -18.97 0.74
N LYS A 266 2.66 -17.70 1.13
CA LYS A 266 2.77 -17.38 2.55
C LYS A 266 1.64 -18.15 3.20
N SER A 267 1.97 -18.88 4.28
CA SER A 267 0.95 -19.41 5.17
C SER A 267 0.02 -18.25 5.55
N VAL A 268 -1.26 -18.49 5.56
CA VAL A 268 -2.24 -17.50 5.99
C VAL A 268 -2.13 -17.39 7.50
N ASP A 269 -1.70 -16.25 8.02
CA ASP A 269 -1.56 -16.07 9.46
C ASP A 269 -2.96 -16.08 10.11
N CYS A 270 -3.24 -17.09 10.92
CA CYS A 270 -4.43 -17.20 11.77
C CYS A 270 -4.02 -17.63 13.17
N LEU A 271 -4.80 -17.27 14.18
CA LEU A 271 -4.56 -17.67 15.57
C LEU A 271 -4.76 -19.17 15.76
N HIS A 272 -3.87 -19.79 16.53
CA HIS A 272 -4.02 -21.12 17.06
C HIS A 272 -4.98 -21.13 18.25
N LYS A 273 -5.49 -22.32 18.61
CA LYS A 273 -6.44 -22.46 19.71
C LYS A 273 -5.90 -21.92 21.04
N ASP A 274 -4.67 -22.27 21.38
CA ASP A 274 -3.97 -21.77 22.56
C ASP A 274 -3.76 -20.25 22.55
N GLU A 275 -3.53 -19.65 21.38
CA GLU A 275 -3.43 -18.20 21.23
C GLU A 275 -4.79 -17.50 21.43
N VAL A 276 -5.88 -18.11 20.94
CA VAL A 276 -7.24 -17.62 21.18
C VAL A 276 -7.55 -17.69 22.69
N GLU A 277 -7.20 -18.77 23.37
CA GLU A 277 -7.40 -18.91 24.82
C GLU A 277 -6.60 -17.86 25.60
N ARG A 278 -5.31 -17.66 25.31
CA ARG A 278 -4.49 -16.60 25.91
C ARG A 278 -5.06 -15.20 25.65
N LEU A 279 -5.53 -14.97 24.43
CA LEU A 279 -6.17 -13.68 24.06
C LEU A 279 -7.43 -13.45 24.90
N GLN A 280 -8.31 -14.46 25.03
CA GLN A 280 -9.52 -14.37 25.83
C GLN A 280 -9.24 -14.07 27.30
N GLN A 281 -8.19 -14.67 27.90
CA GLN A 281 -7.77 -14.35 29.26
C GLN A 281 -7.29 -12.89 29.37
N THR A 282 -6.44 -12.46 28.42
CA THR A 282 -5.92 -11.09 28.38
C THR A 282 -7.04 -10.05 28.24
N LEU A 283 -8.09 -10.36 27.48
CA LEU A 283 -9.23 -9.47 27.28
C LEU A 283 -9.99 -9.17 28.57
N LYS A 284 -9.93 -10.01 29.61
CA LYS A 284 -10.55 -9.73 30.92
C LYS A 284 -9.96 -8.49 31.58
N GLU A 285 -8.68 -8.18 31.29
CA GLU A 285 -7.93 -7.03 31.84
C GLU A 285 -7.96 -5.81 30.90
N CYS A 286 -8.58 -5.93 29.73
CA CYS A 286 -8.66 -4.87 28.75
C CYS A 286 -9.88 -3.96 28.98
N SER A 287 -9.78 -2.72 28.49
CA SER A 287 -10.92 -1.79 28.51
C SER A 287 -12.10 -2.38 27.71
N LEU A 288 -13.29 -1.93 28.04
CA LEU A 288 -14.51 -2.37 27.38
C LEU A 288 -14.47 -2.12 25.86
N LEU A 289 -13.92 -0.99 25.43
CA LEU A 289 -13.73 -0.65 24.02
C LEU A 289 -12.74 -1.61 23.33
N GLU A 290 -11.62 -1.94 23.95
CA GLU A 290 -10.65 -2.91 23.42
C GLU A 290 -11.30 -4.30 23.26
N ARG A 291 -12.06 -4.72 24.26
CA ARG A 291 -12.84 -5.96 24.21
C ARG A 291 -13.85 -5.94 23.06
N ALA A 292 -14.62 -4.86 22.93
CA ALA A 292 -15.62 -4.72 21.87
C ALA A 292 -14.99 -4.81 20.48
N ILE A 293 -13.86 -4.14 20.23
CA ILE A 293 -13.17 -4.21 18.95
C ILE A 293 -12.68 -5.62 18.65
N ILE A 294 -11.98 -6.25 19.58
CA ILE A 294 -11.32 -7.55 19.35
C ILE A 294 -12.36 -8.66 19.24
N LEU A 295 -13.33 -8.71 20.15
CA LEU A 295 -14.39 -9.73 20.10
C LEU A 295 -15.25 -9.59 18.85
N SER A 296 -15.55 -8.37 18.40
CA SER A 296 -16.27 -8.17 17.15
C SER A 296 -15.47 -8.68 15.96
N LEU A 297 -14.17 -8.36 15.86
CA LEU A 297 -13.32 -8.86 14.77
C LEU A 297 -13.22 -10.39 14.75
N LEU A 298 -13.13 -11.01 15.93
CA LEU A 298 -12.98 -12.47 16.07
C LEU A 298 -14.28 -13.21 15.74
N ASN A 299 -15.44 -12.71 16.23
CA ASN A 299 -16.73 -13.40 16.10
C ASN A 299 -17.42 -13.15 14.75
N THR A 300 -17.04 -12.11 14.02
CA THR A 300 -17.71 -11.76 12.76
C THR A 300 -16.79 -11.83 11.54
N GLY A 301 -15.47 -11.89 11.74
CA GLY A 301 -14.51 -11.87 10.65
C GLY A 301 -14.58 -10.61 9.75
N VAL A 302 -15.25 -9.55 10.18
CA VAL A 302 -15.43 -8.31 9.40
C VAL A 302 -14.12 -7.58 9.16
N ARG A 303 -14.07 -6.81 8.08
CA ARG A 303 -12.93 -5.93 7.83
C ARG A 303 -12.95 -4.75 8.82
N ARG A 304 -11.78 -4.23 9.18
CA ARG A 304 -11.66 -3.10 10.13
C ARG A 304 -12.54 -1.88 9.77
N GLY A 305 -12.70 -1.59 8.49
CA GLY A 305 -13.55 -0.51 8.02
C GLY A 305 -15.05 -0.84 8.14
N GLU A 306 -15.44 -2.11 7.96
CA GLU A 306 -16.81 -2.61 8.17
C GLU A 306 -17.16 -2.48 9.66
N LEU A 307 -16.29 -2.94 10.57
CA LEU A 307 -16.48 -2.77 12.01
C LEU A 307 -16.60 -1.30 12.42
N ALA A 308 -15.76 -0.42 11.87
CA ALA A 308 -15.81 1.00 12.18
C ALA A 308 -17.07 1.70 11.63
N GLY A 309 -17.69 1.15 10.59
CA GLY A 309 -18.95 1.63 10.01
C GLY A 309 -20.20 1.02 10.63
N LEU A 310 -20.05 0.02 11.50
CA LEU A 310 -21.15 -0.68 12.13
C LEU A 310 -21.91 0.24 13.09
N THR A 311 -23.25 0.24 12.98
CA THR A 311 -24.15 0.99 13.88
C THR A 311 -25.05 0.03 14.65
N TRP A 312 -25.62 0.50 15.76
CA TRP A 312 -26.53 -0.32 16.57
C TRP A 312 -27.82 -0.74 15.84
N GLN A 313 -28.18 -0.04 14.75
CA GLN A 313 -29.29 -0.43 13.87
C GLN A 313 -28.99 -1.69 13.05
N ASP A 314 -27.70 -2.03 12.89
CA ASP A 314 -27.26 -3.20 12.14
C ASP A 314 -27.20 -4.46 13.02
N VAL A 315 -27.43 -4.36 14.34
CA VAL A 315 -27.33 -5.47 15.29
C VAL A 315 -28.75 -5.99 15.62
N ASN A 316 -29.04 -7.23 15.25
CA ASN A 316 -30.26 -7.90 15.62
C ASN A 316 -30.02 -8.82 16.84
N PHE A 317 -30.32 -8.31 18.01
CA PHE A 317 -30.12 -9.04 19.27
C PHE A 317 -30.97 -10.29 19.40
N LYS A 318 -32.15 -10.29 18.79
CA LYS A 318 -33.10 -11.42 18.87
C LYS A 318 -32.64 -12.61 18.04
N GLU A 319 -32.21 -12.33 16.82
CA GLU A 319 -31.79 -13.37 15.86
C GLU A 319 -30.30 -13.68 15.94
N CYS A 320 -29.53 -13.02 16.84
CA CYS A 320 -28.09 -13.14 16.95
C CYS A 320 -27.34 -12.89 15.64
N THR A 321 -27.77 -11.88 14.86
CA THR A 321 -27.20 -11.55 13.55
C THR A 321 -26.70 -10.12 13.50
N ILE A 322 -25.69 -9.87 12.66
CA ILE A 322 -25.12 -8.53 12.42
C ILE A 322 -25.13 -8.24 10.93
N HIS A 323 -25.83 -7.17 10.52
CA HIS A 323 -25.94 -6.74 9.14
C HIS A 323 -24.76 -5.91 8.70
N ILE A 324 -23.97 -6.38 7.73
CA ILE A 324 -22.78 -5.71 7.23
C ILE A 324 -23.05 -5.13 5.85
N SER A 325 -23.37 -3.83 5.80
CA SER A 325 -23.64 -3.10 4.55
C SER A 325 -22.78 -1.87 4.35
N LYS A 326 -22.05 -1.44 5.39
CA LYS A 326 -21.31 -0.17 5.43
C LYS A 326 -19.85 -0.37 5.79
N SER A 327 -19.03 0.58 5.43
CA SER A 327 -17.62 0.63 5.83
C SER A 327 -17.19 2.08 6.01
N LEU A 328 -16.55 2.39 7.13
CA LEU A 328 -15.96 3.68 7.41
C LEU A 328 -14.52 3.73 6.86
N LEU A 329 -14.24 4.77 6.10
CA LEU A 329 -12.91 5.07 5.58
C LEU A 329 -12.46 6.43 6.07
N VAL A 330 -11.15 6.61 6.20
CA VAL A 330 -10.55 7.90 6.54
C VAL A 330 -9.53 8.27 5.46
N PHE A 331 -9.76 9.41 4.82
CA PHE A 331 -8.90 9.92 3.76
C PHE A 331 -8.13 11.15 4.26
N GLN A 332 -6.85 11.19 3.94
CA GLN A 332 -6.01 12.33 4.33
C GLN A 332 -6.56 13.67 3.83
N ASN A 333 -7.22 13.70 2.66
CA ASN A 333 -7.76 14.92 2.05
C ASN A 333 -9.24 15.18 2.30
N PHE A 334 -10.04 14.18 2.67
CA PHE A 334 -11.50 14.29 2.78
C PHE A 334 -12.06 13.92 4.16
N GLY A 335 -11.22 13.44 5.10
CA GLY A 335 -11.65 13.02 6.42
C GLY A 335 -12.41 11.69 6.42
N TYR A 336 -13.40 11.58 7.30
CA TYR A 336 -14.21 10.38 7.50
C TYR A 336 -15.33 10.26 6.48
N GLN A 337 -15.48 9.09 5.89
CA GLN A 337 -16.54 8.80 4.93
C GLN A 337 -17.14 7.42 5.19
N LEU A 338 -18.46 7.38 5.36
CA LEU A 338 -19.22 6.14 5.41
C LEU A 338 -19.60 5.75 3.97
N THR A 339 -19.22 4.55 3.56
CA THR A 339 -19.44 4.05 2.21
C THR A 339 -20.05 2.65 2.26
N ALA A 340 -20.60 2.16 1.15
CA ALA A 340 -20.92 0.74 1.02
C ALA A 340 -19.70 -0.16 1.25
N THR A 341 -19.91 -1.44 1.51
CA THR A 341 -18.82 -2.42 1.63
C THR A 341 -18.04 -2.57 0.32
N LYS A 342 -16.84 -3.09 0.37
CA LYS A 342 -16.06 -3.38 -0.85
C LYS A 342 -16.81 -4.39 -1.71
N GLU A 343 -16.97 -4.08 -3.01
CA GLU A 343 -17.67 -4.92 -4.00
C GLU A 343 -19.16 -5.16 -3.69
N ASN A 344 -19.80 -4.21 -2.97
CA ASN A 344 -21.21 -4.25 -2.56
C ASN A 344 -21.60 -5.55 -1.82
N ASN A 345 -20.67 -6.08 -1.07
CA ASN A 345 -20.85 -7.34 -0.36
C ASN A 345 -21.65 -7.09 0.93
N VAL A 346 -22.97 -6.95 0.76
CA VAL A 346 -23.94 -6.87 1.86
C VAL A 346 -24.23 -8.30 2.34
N ARG A 347 -24.19 -8.51 3.65
CA ARG A 347 -24.41 -9.81 4.25
C ARG A 347 -24.86 -9.70 5.70
N ASP A 348 -25.56 -10.69 6.17
CA ASP A 348 -25.81 -10.93 7.58
C ASP A 348 -24.80 -11.97 8.09
N VAL A 349 -24.25 -11.72 9.26
CA VAL A 349 -23.25 -12.61 9.89
C VAL A 349 -23.87 -13.16 11.17
N ASP A 350 -23.99 -14.48 11.24
CA ASP A 350 -24.42 -15.18 12.44
C ASP A 350 -23.31 -15.15 13.51
N VAL A 351 -23.68 -14.85 14.73
CA VAL A 351 -22.72 -14.76 15.85
C VAL A 351 -23.16 -15.61 17.05
N ALA A 352 -22.16 -16.01 17.83
CA ALA A 352 -22.41 -16.79 19.04
C ALA A 352 -23.30 -16.02 20.04
N PRO A 353 -24.26 -16.70 20.70
CA PRO A 353 -25.14 -16.08 21.72
C PRO A 353 -24.35 -15.39 22.84
N GLU A 354 -23.22 -15.94 23.24
CA GLU A 354 -22.34 -15.37 24.27
C GLU A 354 -21.74 -14.04 23.84
N PHE A 355 -21.38 -13.92 22.56
CA PHE A 355 -20.91 -12.66 22.02
C PHE A 355 -22.04 -11.64 21.89
N MET A 356 -23.24 -12.08 21.51
CA MET A 356 -24.41 -11.20 21.45
C MET A 356 -24.78 -10.69 22.84
N ALA A 357 -24.73 -11.52 23.88
CA ALA A 357 -24.94 -11.11 25.28
C ALA A 357 -23.90 -10.04 25.71
N PHE A 358 -22.63 -10.22 25.32
CA PHE A 358 -21.62 -9.18 25.54
C PHE A 358 -21.97 -7.87 24.81
N LEU A 359 -22.45 -7.93 23.58
CA LEU A 359 -22.87 -6.73 22.84
C LEU A 359 -24.10 -6.05 23.47
N GLU A 360 -25.03 -6.80 24.07
CA GLU A 360 -26.15 -6.20 24.83
C GLU A 360 -25.68 -5.44 26.03
N ASP A 361 -24.74 -5.98 26.81
CA ASP A 361 -24.14 -5.29 27.94
C ASP A 361 -23.38 -4.03 27.50
N TYR A 362 -22.64 -4.13 26.41
CA TYR A 362 -21.92 -3.00 25.81
C TYR A 362 -22.92 -1.92 25.34
N TYR A 363 -24.02 -2.31 24.70
CA TYR A 363 -25.09 -1.40 24.26
C TYR A 363 -25.76 -0.68 25.44
N ARG A 364 -25.99 -1.38 26.56
CA ARG A 364 -26.54 -0.77 27.77
C ARG A 364 -25.61 0.34 28.30
N GLN A 365 -24.31 0.10 28.34
CA GLN A 365 -23.34 1.10 28.76
C GLN A 365 -23.23 2.25 27.75
N TRP A 366 -23.24 1.96 26.47
CA TRP A 366 -23.28 2.95 25.41
C TRP A 366 -24.53 3.87 25.51
N LYS A 367 -25.70 3.30 25.76
CA LYS A 367 -26.93 4.09 25.99
C LYS A 367 -26.84 4.97 27.23
N ALA A 368 -26.27 4.46 28.29
CA ALA A 368 -26.05 5.23 29.53
C ALA A 368 -25.11 6.42 29.26
N GLN A 369 -24.01 6.19 28.56
CA GLN A 369 -23.05 7.24 28.14
C GLN A 369 -23.74 8.31 27.28
N LYS A 370 -24.50 7.89 26.26
CA LYS A 370 -25.25 8.80 25.38
C LYS A 370 -26.24 9.64 26.16
N LYS A 371 -26.93 9.06 27.16
CA LYS A 371 -27.87 9.75 28.03
C LYS A 371 -27.16 10.78 28.91
N VAL A 372 -26.01 10.44 29.49
CA VAL A 372 -25.18 11.37 30.31
C VAL A 372 -24.72 12.56 29.48
N MET A 373 -24.24 12.31 28.27
CA MET A 373 -23.77 13.38 27.37
C MET A 373 -24.91 14.26 26.84
N GLY A 374 -26.13 13.75 26.74
CA GLY A 374 -27.30 14.50 26.31
C GLY A 374 -27.07 15.33 25.05
N ALA A 375 -27.29 16.64 25.15
CA ALA A 375 -27.11 17.56 24.02
C ALA A 375 -25.67 17.71 23.56
N ALA A 376 -24.66 17.26 24.30
CA ALA A 376 -23.26 17.30 23.92
C ALA A 376 -22.84 16.08 23.06
N TRP A 377 -23.69 15.05 22.95
CA TRP A 377 -23.43 13.88 22.11
C TRP A 377 -23.18 14.27 20.67
N GLN A 378 -22.08 13.78 20.10
CA GLN A 378 -21.62 14.09 18.74
C GLN A 378 -21.44 15.59 18.43
N LYS A 379 -21.13 16.42 19.44
CA LYS A 379 -20.88 17.86 19.24
C LYS A 379 -19.43 18.27 19.50
N ASN A 380 -18.76 17.64 20.47
CA ASN A 380 -17.40 18.02 20.82
C ASN A 380 -16.38 17.45 19.82
N LEU A 381 -15.69 18.34 19.12
CA LEU A 381 -14.65 18.05 18.12
C LEU A 381 -13.33 18.73 18.48
N GLU A 382 -13.15 19.05 19.76
CA GLU A 382 -11.94 19.68 20.26
C GLU A 382 -10.68 18.88 19.89
N GLY A 383 -9.62 19.58 19.48
CA GLY A 383 -8.37 18.95 19.01
C GLY A 383 -8.43 18.33 17.59
N LYS A 384 -9.56 18.42 16.89
CA LYS A 384 -9.65 17.97 15.50
C LYS A 384 -9.37 19.10 14.53
N SER A 385 -8.59 18.83 13.46
CA SER A 385 -8.45 19.79 12.38
C SER A 385 -9.80 20.05 11.70
N ALA A 386 -10.03 21.27 11.18
CA ALA A 386 -11.29 21.70 10.59
C ALA A 386 -11.85 20.69 9.56
N LYS A 387 -10.98 20.09 8.76
CA LYS A 387 -11.30 19.07 7.77
C LYS A 387 -11.88 17.78 8.38
N TYR A 388 -11.25 17.24 9.43
CA TYR A 388 -11.75 16.05 10.11
C TYR A 388 -13.03 16.38 10.90
N ALA A 389 -13.10 17.57 11.49
CA ALA A 389 -14.27 18.04 12.19
C ALA A 389 -15.51 18.09 11.26
N SER A 390 -15.40 18.73 10.09
CA SER A 390 -16.48 18.82 9.10
C SER A 390 -16.98 17.43 8.66
N SER A 391 -16.05 16.51 8.38
CA SER A 391 -16.41 15.16 7.95
C SER A 391 -17.07 14.33 9.05
N LEU A 392 -16.67 14.50 10.32
CA LEU A 392 -17.32 13.85 11.46
C LEU A 392 -18.72 14.43 11.71
N LEU A 393 -18.90 15.75 11.56
CA LEU A 393 -20.22 16.38 11.66
C LEU A 393 -21.22 15.83 10.62
N ALA A 394 -20.75 15.50 9.44
CA ALA A 394 -21.57 14.87 8.39
C ALA A 394 -22.03 13.45 8.77
N LEU A 395 -21.39 12.80 9.74
CA LEU A 395 -21.75 11.48 10.24
C LEU A 395 -22.66 11.52 11.49
N ARG A 396 -23.10 12.69 11.92
CA ARG A 396 -24.04 12.84 13.04
C ARG A 396 -25.32 12.04 12.78
N GLY A 397 -25.90 11.54 13.87
CA GLY A 397 -27.12 10.73 13.81
C GLY A 397 -26.85 9.24 13.57
N ASN A 398 -25.62 8.85 13.20
CA ASN A 398 -25.27 7.44 13.17
C ASN A 398 -24.81 7.00 14.58
N ASP A 399 -25.50 6.02 15.13
CA ASP A 399 -25.20 5.44 16.43
C ASP A 399 -24.16 4.30 16.25
N PHE A 400 -22.90 4.67 16.09
CA PHE A 400 -21.80 3.72 15.85
C PHE A 400 -21.61 2.78 17.06
N VAL A 401 -21.40 1.49 16.78
CA VAL A 401 -21.05 0.49 17.79
C VAL A 401 -19.69 0.82 18.39
N ILE A 402 -18.69 1.07 17.56
CA ILE A 402 -17.34 1.43 18.00
C ILE A 402 -17.14 2.94 17.86
N CYS A 403 -17.31 3.64 18.97
CA CYS A 403 -17.18 5.10 19.04
C CYS A 403 -16.32 5.53 20.24
N ASN A 404 -15.93 6.82 20.23
CA ASN A 404 -15.30 7.46 21.38
C ASN A 404 -16.37 7.91 22.39
N ASP A 405 -15.92 8.47 23.52
CA ASP A 405 -16.80 8.94 24.61
C ASP A 405 -17.81 10.02 24.18
N HIS A 406 -17.57 10.67 23.06
CA HIS A 406 -18.46 11.67 22.47
C HIS A 406 -19.37 11.13 21.35
N GLY A 407 -19.39 9.81 21.10
CA GLY A 407 -20.24 9.16 20.07
C GLY A 407 -19.74 9.26 18.64
N PHE A 408 -18.55 9.80 18.38
CA PHE A 408 -17.96 9.77 17.05
C PHE A 408 -17.20 8.48 16.77
N PRO A 409 -17.23 7.99 15.54
CA PRO A 409 -16.54 6.75 15.19
C PRO A 409 -15.03 6.88 15.38
N ILE A 410 -14.40 5.80 15.82
CA ILE A 410 -12.95 5.72 15.96
C ILE A 410 -12.32 5.46 14.58
N ASN A 411 -11.18 6.10 14.32
CA ASN A 411 -10.42 5.87 13.09
C ASN A 411 -10.05 4.39 12.93
N PRO A 412 -10.51 3.69 11.89
CA PRO A 412 -10.20 2.27 11.69
C PRO A 412 -8.70 1.98 11.57
N ASP A 413 -7.87 2.95 11.18
CA ASP A 413 -6.42 2.77 11.11
C ASP A 413 -5.79 2.61 12.50
N SER A 414 -6.42 3.14 13.56
CA SER A 414 -5.95 2.98 14.95
C SER A 414 -6.17 1.57 15.51
N TYR A 415 -7.10 0.78 14.93
CA TYR A 415 -7.34 -0.60 15.38
C TYR A 415 -6.09 -1.48 15.26
N GLY A 416 -5.24 -1.23 14.25
CA GLY A 416 -4.00 -1.97 14.09
C GLY A 416 -3.01 -1.78 15.25
N SER A 417 -2.92 -0.58 15.82
CA SER A 417 -2.07 -0.30 16.99
C SER A 417 -2.67 -0.86 18.28
N LEU A 418 -4.00 -0.75 18.45
CA LEU A 418 -4.72 -1.33 19.57
C LEU A 418 -4.55 -2.87 19.62
N VAL A 419 -4.82 -3.52 18.49
CA VAL A 419 -4.70 -4.98 18.35
C VAL A 419 -3.28 -5.45 18.64
N ARG A 420 -2.25 -4.78 18.11
CA ARG A 420 -0.85 -5.12 18.41
C ARG A 420 -0.51 -4.97 19.90
N ARG A 421 -1.04 -3.93 20.57
CA ARG A 421 -0.82 -3.71 22.01
C ARG A 421 -1.42 -4.85 22.82
N VAL A 422 -2.65 -5.25 22.53
CA VAL A 422 -3.30 -6.39 23.21
C VAL A 422 -2.60 -7.71 22.86
N GLY A 423 -2.20 -7.92 21.60
CA GLY A 423 -1.42 -9.08 21.19
C GLY A 423 -0.10 -9.20 21.97
N LYS A 424 0.62 -8.09 22.16
CA LYS A 424 1.85 -8.09 22.97
C LYS A 424 1.58 -8.51 24.44
N LYS A 425 0.46 -8.06 25.03
CA LYS A 425 0.06 -8.49 26.38
C LYS A 425 -0.28 -9.98 26.44
N ALA A 426 -0.89 -10.52 25.39
CA ALA A 426 -1.26 -11.93 25.27
C ALA A 426 -0.08 -12.84 24.82
N GLY A 427 1.11 -12.29 24.61
CA GLY A 427 2.26 -13.05 24.09
C GLY A 427 2.08 -13.52 22.65
N ILE A 428 1.30 -12.76 21.84
CA ILE A 428 1.02 -13.08 20.41
C ILE A 428 1.72 -12.02 19.57
N GLU A 429 2.83 -12.41 18.93
CA GLU A 429 3.58 -11.51 18.06
C GLU A 429 2.87 -11.29 16.72
N GLY A 430 2.98 -10.07 16.19
CA GLY A 430 2.46 -9.74 14.86
C GLY A 430 0.94 -9.69 14.74
N LEU A 431 0.19 -9.78 15.85
CA LEU A 431 -1.27 -9.74 15.84
C LEU A 431 -1.80 -8.48 15.12
N HIS A 432 -2.72 -8.66 14.18
CA HIS A 432 -3.27 -7.60 13.37
C HIS A 432 -4.74 -7.87 12.99
N PRO A 433 -5.55 -6.84 12.66
CA PRO A 433 -7.00 -7.01 12.46
C PRO A 433 -7.39 -8.07 11.41
N HIS A 434 -6.58 -8.26 10.36
CA HIS A 434 -6.93 -9.21 9.30
C HIS A 434 -6.68 -10.68 9.72
N MET A 435 -5.81 -10.91 10.71
CA MET A 435 -5.59 -12.24 11.29
C MET A 435 -6.86 -12.79 11.95
N PHE A 436 -7.67 -11.95 12.61
CA PHE A 436 -8.96 -12.35 13.17
C PHE A 436 -9.93 -12.89 12.12
N ARG A 437 -9.97 -12.25 10.94
CA ARG A 437 -10.79 -12.73 9.83
C ARG A 437 -10.32 -14.09 9.32
N HIS A 438 -9.01 -14.30 9.21
CA HIS A 438 -8.47 -15.61 8.86
C HIS A 438 -8.79 -16.65 9.92
N THR A 439 -8.72 -16.28 11.20
CA THR A 439 -9.10 -17.14 12.32
C THR A 439 -10.59 -17.50 12.29
N PHE A 440 -11.48 -16.53 12.08
CA PHE A 440 -12.91 -16.75 11.90
C PHE A 440 -13.20 -17.75 10.78
N VAL A 441 -12.62 -17.52 9.60
CA VAL A 441 -12.75 -18.45 8.45
C VAL A 441 -12.19 -19.82 8.79
N SER A 442 -11.04 -19.91 9.47
CA SER A 442 -10.42 -21.17 9.88
C SER A 442 -11.30 -21.96 10.87
N ILE A 443 -11.94 -21.26 11.82
CA ILE A 443 -12.89 -21.87 12.77
C ILE A 443 -14.09 -22.43 12.04
N LEU A 444 -14.72 -21.69 11.14
CA LEU A 444 -15.87 -22.17 10.36
C LEU A 444 -15.50 -23.37 9.47
N LEU A 445 -14.35 -23.30 8.79
CA LEU A 445 -13.83 -24.40 7.96
C LEU A 445 -13.43 -25.64 8.78
N SER A 446 -13.26 -25.49 10.08
CA SER A 446 -12.98 -26.62 10.97
C SER A 446 -14.19 -27.54 11.15
N ASN A 447 -15.40 -27.06 10.91
CA ASN A 447 -16.59 -27.89 10.88
C ASN A 447 -16.79 -28.48 9.47
N PRO A 448 -16.73 -29.83 9.31
CA PRO A 448 -16.86 -30.48 8.01
C PRO A 448 -18.27 -30.32 7.39
N ASN A 449 -19.27 -29.99 8.19
CA ASN A 449 -20.66 -29.80 7.74
C ASN A 449 -20.90 -28.41 7.14
N ILE A 450 -19.96 -27.47 7.27
CA ILE A 450 -20.10 -26.14 6.69
C ILE A 450 -19.34 -26.08 5.36
N GLY A 451 -20.05 -25.85 4.27
CA GLY A 451 -19.46 -25.77 2.93
C GLY A 451 -18.58 -24.54 2.75
N ILE A 452 -17.53 -24.66 1.92
CA ILE A 452 -16.59 -23.57 1.62
C ILE A 452 -17.34 -22.33 1.05
N ALA A 453 -18.40 -22.53 0.27
CA ALA A 453 -19.22 -21.46 -0.29
C ALA A 453 -19.93 -20.65 0.81
N THR A 454 -20.51 -21.34 1.81
CA THR A 454 -21.13 -20.71 2.98
C THR A 454 -20.12 -19.89 3.76
N VAL A 455 -18.94 -20.47 4.06
CA VAL A 455 -17.87 -19.74 4.75
C VAL A 455 -17.38 -18.52 3.94
N ALA A 456 -17.32 -18.63 2.62
CA ALA A 456 -16.95 -17.50 1.76
C ALA A 456 -18.02 -16.38 1.81
N ALA A 457 -19.30 -16.73 1.84
CA ALA A 457 -20.41 -15.79 1.97
C ALA A 457 -20.38 -15.08 3.32
N GLU A 458 -20.30 -15.82 4.44
CA GLU A 458 -20.19 -15.30 5.81
C GLU A 458 -18.99 -14.34 5.95
N ALA A 459 -17.82 -14.76 5.48
CA ALA A 459 -16.66 -13.91 5.49
C ALA A 459 -16.77 -12.71 4.52
N GLY A 460 -17.61 -12.76 3.50
CA GLY A 460 -17.68 -11.76 2.45
C GLY A 460 -16.41 -11.77 1.58
N HIS A 461 -15.99 -12.94 1.11
CA HIS A 461 -14.93 -13.09 0.13
C HIS A 461 -15.52 -13.02 -1.28
N ALA A 462 -15.15 -11.98 -2.04
CA ALA A 462 -15.58 -11.83 -3.43
C ALA A 462 -15.04 -12.94 -4.35
N GLN A 463 -13.90 -13.54 -3.96
CA GLN A 463 -13.29 -14.66 -4.68
C GLN A 463 -13.17 -15.88 -3.78
N PRO A 464 -13.81 -17.01 -4.14
CA PRO A 464 -13.71 -18.26 -3.40
C PRO A 464 -12.28 -18.78 -3.23
N SER A 465 -11.37 -18.39 -4.14
CA SER A 465 -9.95 -18.75 -4.06
C SER A 465 -9.27 -18.29 -2.76
N THR A 466 -9.74 -17.21 -2.14
CA THR A 466 -9.22 -16.74 -0.84
C THR A 466 -9.61 -17.71 0.28
N THR A 467 -10.87 -18.15 0.32
CA THR A 467 -11.34 -19.16 1.28
C THR A 467 -10.66 -20.49 1.04
N LEU A 468 -10.49 -20.88 -0.22
CA LEU A 468 -9.82 -22.12 -0.59
C LEU A 468 -8.34 -22.15 -0.12
N ALA A 469 -7.62 -21.03 -0.19
CA ALA A 469 -6.24 -20.95 0.31
C ALA A 469 -6.17 -21.18 1.83
N ILE A 470 -7.14 -20.67 2.60
CA ILE A 470 -7.27 -20.91 4.04
C ILE A 470 -7.66 -22.37 4.29
N TYR A 471 -8.61 -22.91 3.52
CA TYR A 471 -9.06 -24.29 3.61
C TYR A 471 -7.90 -25.30 3.43
N THR A 472 -7.08 -25.10 2.40
CA THR A 472 -5.92 -25.96 2.14
C THR A 472 -5.00 -26.02 3.37
N GLN A 473 -4.76 -24.91 4.01
CA GLN A 473 -3.91 -24.83 5.19
C GLN A 473 -4.55 -25.48 6.43
N VAL A 474 -5.85 -25.33 6.64
CA VAL A 474 -6.60 -26.01 7.70
C VAL A 474 -6.57 -27.52 7.46
N TYR A 475 -6.74 -27.96 6.22
CA TYR A 475 -6.69 -29.37 5.82
C TYR A 475 -5.29 -29.98 6.04
N ASP A 476 -4.22 -29.27 5.70
CA ASP A 476 -2.85 -29.75 5.92
C ASP A 476 -2.55 -29.92 7.42
N ARG A 477 -3.03 -29.01 8.27
CA ARG A 477 -2.92 -29.13 9.75
C ARG A 477 -3.67 -30.37 10.26
N ARG A 478 -4.90 -30.61 9.80
CA ARG A 478 -5.67 -31.81 10.17
C ARG A 478 -4.94 -33.10 9.79
N ARG A 479 -4.28 -33.15 8.63
CA ARG A 479 -3.46 -34.32 8.24
C ARG A 479 -2.30 -34.51 9.20
N GLU A 480 -1.71 -33.50 9.73
CA GLU A 480 -0.65 -33.58 10.73
C GLU A 480 -1.18 -34.08 12.08
N GLU A 481 -2.34 -33.59 12.51
CA GLU A 481 -3.04 -34.08 13.71
C GLU A 481 -3.42 -35.57 13.58
N ILE A 482 -4.00 -35.93 12.43
CA ILE A 482 -4.33 -37.37 12.14
C ILE A 482 -3.07 -38.23 12.21
N ARG A 483 -1.94 -37.83 11.63
CA ARG A 483 -0.69 -38.58 11.72
C ARG A 483 -0.20 -38.72 13.16
N LYS A 484 -0.27 -37.65 13.95
CA LYS A 484 0.11 -37.68 15.38
C LYS A 484 -0.79 -38.62 16.16
N GLN A 485 -2.11 -38.54 15.95
CA GLN A 485 -3.07 -39.41 16.61
C GLN A 485 -2.87 -40.89 16.24
N MET A 486 -2.70 -41.16 14.94
CA MET A 486 -2.36 -42.52 14.49
C MET A 486 -1.05 -43.04 15.10
N SER A 487 -0.04 -42.17 15.19
CA SER A 487 1.22 -42.54 15.82
C SER A 487 1.05 -42.83 17.31
N GLN A 488 0.25 -42.03 18.02
CA GLN A 488 -0.02 -42.23 19.44
C GLN A 488 -0.85 -43.50 19.71
N GLU A 489 -1.90 -43.74 18.89
CA GLU A 489 -2.79 -44.87 19.13
C GLU A 489 -2.23 -46.22 18.63
N LEU A 490 -1.41 -46.21 17.59
CA LEU A 490 -0.90 -47.48 17.00
C LEU A 490 0.51 -47.83 17.44
N TYR A 491 1.30 -46.87 17.94
CA TYR A 491 2.73 -47.11 18.22
C TYR A 491 3.20 -46.55 19.57
N SER A 492 2.32 -46.05 20.44
CA SER A 492 2.66 -45.81 21.84
C SER A 492 2.60 -47.12 22.59
N GLU A 493 3.78 -47.59 23.06
CA GLU A 493 3.92 -48.72 23.99
C GLU A 493 3.34 -48.41 25.36
#